data_2824b8e641e8a42ab29f484289263f92
#
_entry.id   2824b8e641e8a42ab29f484289263f92
#
_cell.length_a   1.000
_cell.length_b   1.000
_cell.length_c   1.000
_cell.angle_alpha   90.00
_cell.angle_beta   90.00
_cell.angle_gamma   90.00
#
_symmetry.space_group_name_H-M   'P 1'
#
loop_
_entity.id
_entity.type
_entity.pdbx_description
1 polymer ?
#
loop_
_entity_poly.entity_id
_entity_poly.type
_entity_poly.pdbx_seq_one_letter_code
_entity_poly.pdbx_strand_id
1 'polypeptide(L)'
;MLTIGCVGIGLWLVGIILSDRFTATQFCSWIPAIAMTPLCLLAAAAARSRRLTTCWCLIAAMTAGWWFLVDQPWRPGEGSSDGLTLMQWTMSHDKSDRVTHADYIVETDADITILTHGYGVRGTDEIRNWLGPDAKPYKLGFFTVLTRLPVRQLRPLAAGMDIHARIIEIDTTRQLGRPIRIAAVDLPSKLTRSRWEIARTLRTWLDERDAGRIDIALGDFNMRRGSAALASIFPDLTHAWDRAGHGWGPTWNRRFPLYRIDHVLVADWLGVLDCTTHDPGIGWHLTQHVVLDGPREVDAAED
;
A
#
# COMPACT_ATOMS: atom_id res chain seq x y z
N MET A 1 23.58 0.79 28.35
CA MET A 1 23.40 1.21 26.95
C MET A 1 23.85 0.14 25.95
N LEU A 2 25.05 -0.45 26.05
CA LEU A 2 25.53 -1.49 25.12
C LEU A 2 24.56 -2.68 25.02
N THR A 3 24.13 -3.23 26.17
CA THR A 3 23.17 -4.35 26.21
C THR A 3 21.86 -4.01 25.53
N ILE A 4 21.33 -2.80 25.78
CA ILE A 4 20.09 -2.33 25.15
C ILE A 4 20.25 -2.23 23.63
N GLY A 5 21.40 -1.69 23.17
CA GLY A 5 21.73 -1.66 21.75
C GLY A 5 21.77 -3.05 21.12
N CYS A 6 22.45 -4.00 21.75
CA CYS A 6 22.52 -5.39 21.26
C CYS A 6 21.13 -6.04 21.19
N VAL A 7 20.31 -5.88 22.23
CA VAL A 7 18.93 -6.41 22.27
C VAL A 7 18.08 -5.75 21.17
N GLY A 8 18.14 -4.42 21.03
CA GLY A 8 17.39 -3.70 20.00
C GLY A 8 17.73 -4.17 18.58
N ILE A 9 19.03 -4.26 18.26
CA ILE A 9 19.48 -4.78 16.96
C ILE A 9 19.06 -6.25 16.77
N GLY A 10 19.17 -7.07 17.82
CA GLY A 10 18.72 -8.47 17.75
C GLY A 10 17.22 -8.59 17.43
N LEU A 11 16.38 -7.83 18.11
CA LEU A 11 14.93 -7.82 17.84
C LEU A 11 14.61 -7.29 16.42
N TRP A 12 15.30 -6.25 15.99
CA TRP A 12 15.14 -5.73 14.62
C TRP A 12 15.55 -6.77 13.56
N LEU A 13 16.67 -7.46 13.73
CA LEU A 13 17.09 -8.54 12.83
C LEU A 13 16.12 -9.71 12.82
N VAL A 14 15.58 -10.11 13.98
CA VAL A 14 14.50 -11.10 14.07
C VAL A 14 13.29 -10.65 13.26
N GLY A 15 12.93 -9.38 13.36
CA GLY A 15 11.83 -8.79 12.58
C GLY A 15 12.06 -8.81 11.08
N ILE A 16 13.29 -8.58 10.62
CA ILE A 16 13.65 -8.67 9.19
C ILE A 16 13.63 -10.11 8.68
N ILE A 17 14.28 -11.03 9.41
CA ILE A 17 14.52 -12.42 8.95
C ILE A 17 13.23 -13.23 9.00
N LEU A 18 12.50 -13.17 10.12
CA LEU A 18 11.30 -13.95 10.35
C LEU A 18 10.04 -13.24 9.90
N SER A 19 10.10 -11.90 9.76
CA SER A 19 8.98 -11.07 9.39
C SER A 19 7.76 -11.33 10.30
N ASP A 20 6.57 -11.38 9.76
CA ASP A 20 5.29 -11.63 10.41
C ASP A 20 4.77 -13.07 10.24
N ARG A 21 5.69 -14.03 9.98
CA ARG A 21 5.34 -15.46 9.91
C ARG A 21 4.84 -16.02 11.24
N PHE A 22 5.29 -15.45 12.35
CA PHE A 22 4.88 -15.83 13.69
C PHE A 22 4.34 -14.62 14.44
N THR A 23 3.33 -14.82 15.27
CA THR A 23 2.71 -13.74 16.06
C THR A 23 3.72 -12.99 16.94
N ALA A 24 4.72 -13.69 17.49
CA ALA A 24 5.77 -13.07 18.30
C ALA A 24 6.71 -12.19 17.46
N THR A 25 7.11 -12.65 16.28
CA THR A 25 8.07 -11.93 15.43
C THR A 25 7.43 -10.77 14.65
N GLN A 26 6.12 -10.80 14.46
CA GLN A 26 5.43 -9.69 13.80
C GLN A 26 5.61 -8.35 14.53
N PHE A 27 5.70 -8.35 15.88
CA PHE A 27 5.99 -7.12 16.63
C PHE A 27 7.40 -6.60 16.32
N CYS A 28 8.37 -7.51 16.20
CA CYS A 28 9.74 -7.16 15.83
C CYS A 28 9.80 -6.58 14.41
N SER A 29 8.97 -7.09 13.49
CA SER A 29 8.94 -6.60 12.12
C SER A 29 8.42 -5.16 12.00
N TRP A 30 7.71 -4.64 13.00
CA TRP A 30 7.28 -3.24 13.05
C TRP A 30 8.35 -2.27 13.58
N ILE A 31 9.52 -2.76 14.00
CA ILE A 31 10.61 -1.88 14.42
C ILE A 31 11.21 -1.25 13.16
N PRO A 32 11.09 0.09 12.95
CA PRO A 32 11.66 0.72 11.77
C PRO A 32 13.18 0.81 11.91
N ALA A 33 13.92 0.55 10.84
CA ALA A 33 15.39 0.60 10.86
C ALA A 33 15.92 1.95 11.36
N ILE A 34 15.24 3.04 11.02
CA ILE A 34 15.62 4.38 11.45
C ILE A 34 15.60 4.55 12.98
N ALA A 35 14.74 3.84 13.70
CA ALA A 35 14.72 3.88 15.17
C ALA A 35 15.95 3.21 15.79
N MET A 36 16.62 2.31 15.07
CA MET A 36 17.85 1.67 15.52
C MET A 36 19.06 2.60 15.43
N THR A 37 19.05 3.55 14.51
CA THR A 37 20.15 4.50 14.30
C THR A 37 20.50 5.29 15.58
N PRO A 38 19.59 6.05 16.21
CA PRO A 38 19.91 6.76 17.46
C PRO A 38 20.28 5.80 18.60
N LEU A 39 19.66 4.63 18.67
CA LEU A 39 20.02 3.62 19.68
C LEU A 39 21.49 3.17 19.53
N CYS A 40 21.94 2.94 18.30
CA CYS A 40 23.34 2.59 18.01
C CYS A 40 24.31 3.74 18.31
N LEU A 41 23.91 5.00 18.01
CA LEU A 41 24.74 6.15 18.35
C LEU A 41 24.87 6.36 19.87
N LEU A 42 23.82 6.10 20.64
CA LEU A 42 23.88 6.12 22.10
C LEU A 42 24.77 4.97 22.63
N ALA A 43 24.76 3.80 22.00
CA ALA A 43 25.67 2.71 22.34
C ALA A 43 27.11 3.05 21.99
N ALA A 44 27.36 3.74 20.86
CA ALA A 44 28.66 4.25 20.46
C ALA A 44 29.22 5.26 21.49
N ALA A 45 28.39 6.20 21.93
CA ALA A 45 28.77 7.19 22.95
C ALA A 45 29.09 6.55 24.32
N ALA A 46 28.42 5.44 24.65
CA ALA A 46 28.65 4.72 25.90
C ALA A 46 29.84 3.69 25.81
N ALA A 47 30.43 3.48 24.64
CA ALA A 47 31.50 2.55 24.44
C ALA A 47 32.82 3.04 25.04
N ARG A 48 33.57 2.15 25.73
CA ARG A 48 34.82 2.47 26.42
C ARG A 48 36.05 2.31 25.54
N SER A 49 35.92 1.79 24.34
CA SER A 49 37.05 1.59 23.43
C SER A 49 36.74 2.12 22.04
N ARG A 50 37.74 2.65 21.34
CA ARG A 50 37.61 3.16 19.98
C ARG A 50 37.03 2.10 19.01
N ARG A 51 37.43 0.83 19.17
CA ARG A 51 36.94 -0.27 18.32
C ARG A 51 35.41 -0.44 18.47
N LEU A 52 34.93 -0.49 19.72
CA LEU A 52 33.50 -0.60 19.99
C LEU A 52 32.71 0.62 19.49
N THR A 53 33.25 1.82 19.70
CA THR A 53 32.62 3.07 19.14
C THR A 53 32.52 2.98 17.63
N THR A 54 33.60 2.61 16.94
CA THR A 54 33.58 2.48 15.48
C THR A 54 32.57 1.41 15.02
N CYS A 55 32.51 0.25 15.67
CA CYS A 55 31.49 -0.77 15.32
C CYS A 55 30.07 -0.25 15.45
N TRP A 56 29.73 0.41 16.55
CA TRP A 56 28.40 0.97 16.74
C TRP A 56 28.05 2.09 15.75
N CYS A 57 29.02 2.94 15.39
CA CYS A 57 28.84 3.94 14.34
C CYS A 57 28.57 3.30 12.97
N LEU A 58 29.27 2.20 12.64
CA LEU A 58 29.01 1.46 11.40
C LEU A 58 27.62 0.83 11.39
N ILE A 59 27.20 0.23 12.51
CA ILE A 59 25.83 -0.32 12.63
C ILE A 59 24.79 0.79 12.49
N ALA A 60 25.02 1.97 13.10
CA ALA A 60 24.14 3.11 12.93
C ALA A 60 24.04 3.55 11.47
N ALA A 61 25.15 3.63 10.76
CA ALA A 61 25.16 3.94 9.34
C ALA A 61 24.44 2.89 8.49
N MET A 62 24.61 1.59 8.83
CA MET A 62 23.91 0.49 8.16
C MET A 62 22.39 0.56 8.38
N THR A 63 21.93 0.82 9.60
CA THR A 63 20.49 0.93 9.89
C THR A 63 19.86 2.15 9.23
N ALA A 64 20.56 3.29 9.19
CA ALA A 64 20.12 4.45 8.43
C ALA A 64 20.07 4.16 6.92
N GLY A 65 21.13 3.56 6.38
CA GLY A 65 21.17 3.15 4.97
C GLY A 65 20.06 2.17 4.61
N TRP A 66 19.81 1.18 5.47
CA TRP A 66 18.69 0.24 5.28
C TRP A 66 17.35 0.96 5.19
N TRP A 67 17.10 1.94 6.08
CA TRP A 67 15.87 2.71 6.06
C TRP A 67 15.66 3.43 4.73
N PHE A 68 16.67 4.15 4.24
CA PHE A 68 16.55 4.94 3.01
C PHE A 68 16.63 4.13 1.72
N LEU A 69 17.27 2.96 1.74
CA LEU A 69 17.49 2.16 0.53
C LEU A 69 16.52 0.97 0.41
N VAL A 70 16.01 0.45 1.54
CA VAL A 70 15.21 -0.76 1.56
C VAL A 70 13.80 -0.49 2.10
N ASP A 71 13.68 0.05 3.32
CA ASP A 71 12.36 0.23 3.94
C ASP A 71 11.54 1.31 3.24
N GLN A 72 12.19 2.44 2.96
CA GLN A 72 11.58 3.62 2.34
C GLN A 72 12.50 4.18 1.26
N PRO A 73 12.71 3.46 0.17
CA PRO A 73 13.56 3.94 -0.91
C PRO A 73 12.96 5.22 -1.46
N TRP A 74 13.66 6.32 -1.20
CA TRP A 74 13.36 7.58 -1.87
C TRP A 74 14.02 7.53 -3.24
N ARG A 75 13.22 7.63 -4.29
CA ARG A 75 13.69 7.62 -5.67
C ARG A 75 13.39 8.97 -6.30
N PRO A 76 14.37 9.63 -6.89
CA PRO A 76 14.08 10.76 -7.75
C PRO A 76 13.35 10.24 -8.99
N GLY A 77 12.33 10.95 -9.44
CA GLY A 77 11.58 10.61 -10.64
C GLY A 77 10.69 11.76 -11.05
N GLU A 78 10.36 11.80 -12.28
CA GLU A 78 9.32 12.67 -12.83
C GLU A 78 8.09 11.81 -13.02
N GLY A 79 6.93 12.30 -12.54
CA GLY A 79 5.65 11.60 -12.72
C GLY A 79 5.29 11.53 -14.19
N SER A 80 4.62 10.45 -14.58
CA SER A 80 3.98 10.33 -15.88
C SER A 80 2.47 10.49 -15.72
N SER A 81 1.84 11.21 -16.63
CA SER A 81 0.39 11.33 -16.75
C SER A 81 -0.18 10.55 -17.94
N ASP A 82 0.68 9.95 -18.76
CA ASP A 82 0.28 9.32 -20.01
C ASP A 82 -0.14 7.86 -19.79
N GLY A 83 -1.28 7.62 -19.17
CA GLY A 83 -1.80 6.29 -18.90
C GLY A 83 -3.11 6.30 -18.13
N LEU A 84 -3.56 5.12 -17.74
CA LEU A 84 -4.73 4.99 -16.86
C LEU A 84 -4.36 5.36 -15.44
N THR A 85 -5.02 6.38 -14.90
CA THR A 85 -4.77 6.88 -13.55
C THR A 85 -5.64 6.17 -12.52
N LEU A 86 -5.00 5.66 -11.46
CA LEU A 86 -5.64 4.98 -10.35
C LEU A 86 -5.29 5.67 -9.03
N MET A 87 -6.29 6.07 -8.26
CA MET A 87 -6.12 6.55 -6.90
C MET A 87 -6.67 5.54 -5.88
N GLN A 88 -5.88 5.21 -4.87
CA GLN A 88 -6.31 4.48 -3.69
C GLN A 88 -6.20 5.38 -2.46
N TRP A 89 -7.24 5.41 -1.62
CA TRP A 89 -7.22 6.16 -0.38
C TRP A 89 -8.00 5.45 0.73
N THR A 90 -7.35 5.23 1.87
CA THR A 90 -8.00 4.79 3.09
C THR A 90 -8.44 6.03 3.87
N MET A 91 -9.73 6.33 3.76
CA MET A 91 -10.37 7.42 4.48
C MET A 91 -10.71 6.92 5.87
N SER A 92 -10.04 7.42 6.90
CA SER A 92 -10.47 7.15 8.26
C SER A 92 -11.90 7.66 8.48
N HIS A 93 -12.59 7.12 9.50
CA HIS A 93 -14.00 7.38 9.80
C HIS A 93 -14.38 8.85 10.07
N ASP A 94 -13.52 9.80 9.72
CA ASP A 94 -13.81 11.21 9.88
C ASP A 94 -14.95 11.62 8.93
N LYS A 95 -16.09 11.89 9.54
CA LYS A 95 -17.30 12.30 8.82
C LYS A 95 -17.43 13.80 8.69
N SER A 96 -16.50 14.55 9.26
CA SER A 96 -16.68 15.98 9.52
C SER A 96 -16.52 16.87 8.31
N ASP A 97 -15.77 16.45 7.29
CA ASP A 97 -15.49 17.29 6.13
C ASP A 97 -15.60 16.55 4.79
N ARG A 98 -16.84 16.22 4.43
CA ARG A 98 -17.12 15.46 3.21
C ARG A 98 -16.84 16.25 1.93
N VAL A 99 -17.01 17.56 1.98
CA VAL A 99 -16.81 18.45 0.83
C VAL A 99 -15.31 18.53 0.53
N THR A 100 -14.47 18.85 1.51
CA THR A 100 -13.02 18.89 1.30
C THR A 100 -12.45 17.56 0.80
N HIS A 101 -13.00 16.42 1.28
CA HIS A 101 -12.63 15.12 0.73
C HIS A 101 -13.05 14.97 -0.74
N ALA A 102 -14.24 15.43 -1.08
CA ALA A 102 -14.76 15.38 -2.44
C ALA A 102 -13.95 16.29 -3.38
N ASP A 103 -13.64 17.51 -2.93
CA ASP A 103 -12.84 18.47 -3.70
C ASP A 103 -11.47 17.89 -4.02
N TYR A 104 -10.77 17.29 -3.04
CA TYR A 104 -9.50 16.62 -3.28
C TYR A 104 -9.60 15.50 -4.34
N ILE A 105 -10.67 14.69 -4.29
CA ILE A 105 -10.88 13.62 -5.27
C ILE A 105 -11.12 14.19 -6.66
N VAL A 106 -11.94 15.25 -6.75
CA VAL A 106 -12.26 15.93 -8.01
C VAL A 106 -11.01 16.59 -8.61
N GLU A 107 -10.21 17.27 -7.77
CA GLU A 107 -8.94 17.88 -8.21
C GLU A 107 -7.92 16.85 -8.69
N THR A 108 -7.91 15.66 -8.09
CA THR A 108 -7.04 14.56 -8.52
C THR A 108 -7.42 14.04 -9.90
N ASP A 109 -8.71 14.04 -10.26
CA ASP A 109 -9.30 13.62 -11.55
C ASP A 109 -8.81 12.24 -12.04
N ALA A 110 -8.63 11.28 -11.13
CA ALA A 110 -8.20 9.93 -11.51
C ALA A 110 -9.30 9.16 -12.25
N ASP A 111 -8.93 8.36 -13.27
CA ASP A 111 -9.87 7.53 -14.03
C ASP A 111 -10.61 6.52 -13.15
N ILE A 112 -9.89 5.98 -12.17
CA ILE A 112 -10.40 5.03 -11.17
C ILE A 112 -10.00 5.50 -9.78
N THR A 113 -10.97 5.73 -8.91
CA THR A 113 -10.74 6.01 -7.50
C THR A 113 -11.37 4.94 -6.63
N ILE A 114 -10.58 4.29 -5.77
CA ILE A 114 -11.06 3.31 -4.81
C ILE A 114 -10.77 3.79 -3.40
N LEU A 115 -11.86 4.03 -2.67
CA LEU A 115 -11.83 4.54 -1.30
C LEU A 115 -12.17 3.42 -0.33
N THR A 116 -11.33 3.21 0.67
CA THR A 116 -11.66 2.42 1.85
C THR A 116 -12.29 3.37 2.88
N HIS A 117 -13.46 3.00 3.45
CA HIS A 117 -14.25 3.84 4.36
C HIS A 117 -14.79 5.16 3.78
N GLY A 118 -14.89 5.29 2.46
CA GLY A 118 -15.37 6.48 1.75
C GLY A 118 -16.88 6.74 1.82
N TYR A 119 -17.56 6.47 2.94
CA TYR A 119 -19.02 6.48 3.02
C TYR A 119 -19.69 7.83 2.79
N GLY A 120 -19.04 8.91 3.20
CA GLY A 120 -19.62 10.25 3.20
C GLY A 120 -19.55 10.94 1.85
N VAL A 121 -18.53 10.65 1.08
CA VAL A 121 -18.17 11.37 -0.14
C VAL A 121 -19.15 11.11 -1.28
N ARG A 122 -19.71 9.91 -1.37
CA ARG A 122 -20.60 9.49 -2.47
C ARG A 122 -21.84 10.35 -2.69
N GLY A 123 -22.31 11.00 -1.64
CA GLY A 123 -23.55 11.78 -1.67
C GLY A 123 -23.33 13.26 -1.92
N THR A 124 -22.09 13.70 -2.11
CA THR A 124 -21.75 15.10 -2.33
C THR A 124 -22.08 15.53 -3.78
N ASP A 125 -22.39 16.79 -3.95
CA ASP A 125 -22.68 17.33 -5.28
C ASP A 125 -21.44 17.38 -6.15
N GLU A 126 -20.28 17.64 -5.55
CA GLU A 126 -18.98 17.66 -6.18
C GLU A 126 -18.71 16.34 -6.91
N ILE A 127 -18.86 15.20 -6.22
CA ILE A 127 -18.66 13.87 -6.82
C ILE A 127 -19.70 13.57 -7.89
N ARG A 128 -20.97 13.94 -7.67
CA ARG A 128 -22.02 13.72 -8.68
C ARG A 128 -21.77 14.52 -9.95
N ASN A 129 -21.38 15.77 -9.80
CA ASN A 129 -21.08 16.65 -10.93
C ASN A 129 -19.83 16.18 -11.69
N TRP A 130 -18.79 15.77 -10.95
CA TRP A 130 -17.55 15.24 -11.53
C TRP A 130 -17.78 13.94 -12.32
N LEU A 131 -18.58 13.00 -11.79
CA LEU A 131 -18.91 11.77 -12.50
C LEU A 131 -19.78 12.03 -13.74
N GLY A 132 -20.61 13.07 -13.71
CA GLY A 132 -21.56 13.37 -14.77
C GLY A 132 -22.84 12.52 -14.71
N PRO A 133 -23.78 12.75 -15.64
CA PRO A 133 -25.12 12.14 -15.60
C PRO A 133 -25.13 10.63 -15.83
N ASP A 134 -24.14 10.10 -16.56
CA ASP A 134 -24.11 8.70 -16.99
C ASP A 134 -23.38 7.77 -16.02
N ALA A 135 -22.71 8.32 -15.01
CA ALA A 135 -21.97 7.54 -14.01
C ALA A 135 -22.49 7.80 -12.60
N LYS A 136 -22.26 6.86 -11.73
CA LYS A 136 -22.65 6.93 -10.31
C LYS A 136 -21.58 6.35 -9.39
N PRO A 137 -21.51 6.83 -8.14
CA PRO A 137 -20.64 6.20 -7.15
C PRO A 137 -21.14 4.80 -6.80
N TYR A 138 -20.26 3.82 -6.78
CA TYR A 138 -20.60 2.46 -6.39
C TYR A 138 -20.24 2.21 -4.93
N LYS A 139 -21.20 1.65 -4.18
CA LYS A 139 -20.96 1.18 -2.80
C LYS A 139 -20.72 -0.33 -2.79
N LEU A 140 -19.63 -0.75 -2.21
CA LEU A 140 -19.29 -2.16 -2.09
C LEU A 140 -18.79 -2.49 -0.67
N GLY A 141 -19.72 -2.56 0.29
CA GLY A 141 -19.38 -2.70 1.72
C GLY A 141 -18.64 -1.47 2.23
N PHE A 142 -17.41 -1.64 2.72
CA PHE A 142 -16.55 -0.55 3.20
C PHE A 142 -15.90 0.25 2.07
N PHE A 143 -16.00 -0.22 0.82
CA PHE A 143 -15.40 0.45 -0.32
C PHE A 143 -16.37 1.33 -1.07
N THR A 144 -15.84 2.40 -1.64
CA THR A 144 -16.50 3.25 -2.62
C THR A 144 -15.64 3.26 -3.88
N VAL A 145 -16.26 2.99 -5.01
CA VAL A 145 -15.62 3.06 -6.33
C VAL A 145 -16.19 4.24 -7.08
N LEU A 146 -15.33 5.12 -7.53
CA LEU A 146 -15.67 6.28 -8.35
C LEU A 146 -14.90 6.14 -9.67
N THR A 147 -15.63 6.09 -10.76
CA THR A 147 -15.05 6.00 -12.11
C THR A 147 -16.10 6.36 -13.14
N ARG A 148 -15.66 6.95 -14.25
CA ARG A 148 -16.46 7.18 -15.45
C ARG A 148 -16.37 6.01 -16.43
N LEU A 149 -15.50 5.04 -16.15
CA LEU A 149 -15.35 3.83 -16.96
C LEU A 149 -16.48 2.83 -16.66
N PRO A 150 -16.90 2.01 -17.63
CA PRO A 150 -17.92 1.00 -17.42
C PRO A 150 -17.50 -0.04 -16.37
N VAL A 151 -18.27 -0.18 -15.32
CA VAL A 151 -18.07 -1.22 -14.30
C VAL A 151 -18.84 -2.47 -14.72
N ARG A 152 -18.10 -3.55 -15.01
CA ARG A 152 -18.66 -4.82 -15.48
C ARG A 152 -19.15 -5.70 -14.34
N GLN A 153 -18.42 -5.73 -13.22
CA GLN A 153 -18.76 -6.55 -12.07
C GLN A 153 -18.39 -5.87 -10.75
N LEU A 154 -19.28 -6.06 -9.76
CA LEU A 154 -19.04 -5.71 -8.36
C LEU A 154 -19.46 -6.91 -7.51
N ARG A 155 -18.53 -7.58 -6.87
CA ARG A 155 -18.80 -8.81 -6.13
C ARG A 155 -18.17 -8.77 -4.73
N PRO A 156 -18.95 -9.09 -3.66
CA PRO A 156 -18.35 -9.37 -2.38
C PRO A 156 -17.52 -10.64 -2.47
N LEU A 157 -16.27 -10.57 -2.01
CA LEU A 157 -15.41 -11.74 -1.92
C LEU A 157 -15.39 -12.27 -0.50
N ALA A 158 -15.10 -11.40 0.48
CA ALA A 158 -14.95 -11.78 1.87
C ALA A 158 -15.48 -10.69 2.80
N ALA A 159 -16.18 -11.11 3.84
CA ALA A 159 -16.56 -10.27 4.97
C ALA A 159 -16.69 -11.14 6.22
N GLY A 160 -15.84 -10.91 7.20
CA GLY A 160 -15.85 -11.62 8.48
C GLY A 160 -14.50 -11.49 9.17
N MET A 161 -14.47 -11.63 10.47
CA MET A 161 -13.25 -11.48 11.27
C MET A 161 -12.48 -10.15 10.99
N ASP A 162 -13.20 -9.07 10.73
CA ASP A 162 -12.68 -7.78 10.29
C ASP A 162 -11.80 -7.86 9.00
N ILE A 163 -11.93 -8.91 8.21
CA ILE A 163 -11.32 -9.05 6.89
C ILE A 163 -12.36 -8.69 5.85
N HIS A 164 -12.11 -7.69 5.05
CA HIS A 164 -12.99 -7.24 3.99
C HIS A 164 -12.27 -7.28 2.65
N ALA A 165 -12.83 -8.00 1.69
CA ALA A 165 -12.33 -8.03 0.33
C ALA A 165 -13.48 -7.99 -0.68
N ARG A 166 -13.25 -7.32 -1.80
CA ARG A 166 -14.23 -7.11 -2.86
C ARG A 166 -13.55 -7.24 -4.21
N ILE A 167 -14.26 -7.82 -5.15
CA ILE A 167 -13.84 -7.87 -6.55
C ILE A 167 -14.59 -6.82 -7.35
N ILE A 168 -13.83 -6.04 -8.10
CA ILE A 168 -14.30 -4.98 -8.96
C ILE A 168 -13.73 -5.26 -10.35
N GLU A 169 -14.58 -5.35 -11.36
CA GLU A 169 -14.13 -5.47 -12.75
C GLU A 169 -14.54 -4.23 -13.52
N ILE A 170 -13.56 -3.56 -14.13
CA ILE A 170 -13.72 -2.30 -14.85
C ILE A 170 -13.28 -2.53 -16.30
N ASP A 171 -14.06 -2.00 -17.22
CA ASP A 171 -13.72 -2.00 -18.64
C ASP A 171 -12.69 -0.94 -18.95
N THR A 172 -11.45 -1.35 -19.05
CA THR A 172 -10.31 -0.55 -19.43
C THR A 172 -9.77 -0.92 -20.82
N THR A 173 -10.62 -1.54 -21.64
CA THR A 173 -10.19 -2.08 -22.95
C THR A 173 -9.60 -1.00 -23.85
N ARG A 174 -10.10 0.25 -23.75
CA ARG A 174 -9.57 1.36 -24.55
C ARG A 174 -8.19 1.83 -24.07
N GLN A 175 -7.91 1.78 -22.77
CA GLN A 175 -6.67 2.28 -22.16
C GLN A 175 -5.60 1.20 -22.06
N LEU A 176 -6.01 -0.03 -21.69
CA LEU A 176 -5.09 -1.12 -21.37
C LEU A 176 -5.22 -2.35 -22.28
N GLY A 177 -6.04 -2.27 -23.34
CA GLY A 177 -6.28 -3.37 -24.27
C GLY A 177 -7.25 -4.44 -23.78
N ARG A 178 -7.60 -4.46 -22.47
CA ARG A 178 -8.53 -5.40 -21.85
C ARG A 178 -9.11 -4.87 -20.54
N PRO A 179 -10.20 -5.45 -20.03
CA PRO A 179 -10.70 -5.15 -18.69
C PRO A 179 -9.69 -5.55 -17.61
N ILE A 180 -9.74 -4.84 -16.47
CA ILE A 180 -8.97 -5.19 -15.28
C ILE A 180 -9.89 -5.69 -14.17
N ARG A 181 -9.35 -6.64 -13.39
CA ARG A 181 -9.99 -7.17 -12.19
C ARG A 181 -9.21 -6.74 -10.96
N ILE A 182 -9.86 -5.98 -10.09
CA ILE A 182 -9.29 -5.37 -8.90
C ILE A 182 -9.82 -6.08 -7.66
N ALA A 183 -8.94 -6.51 -6.76
CA ALA A 183 -9.27 -6.90 -5.40
C ALA A 183 -9.05 -5.70 -4.46
N ALA A 184 -10.14 -5.10 -4.00
CA ALA A 184 -10.09 -4.09 -2.94
C ALA A 184 -10.09 -4.77 -1.58
N VAL A 185 -9.11 -4.45 -0.72
CA VAL A 185 -8.82 -5.15 0.53
C VAL A 185 -8.75 -4.17 1.70
N ASP A 186 -9.32 -4.58 2.84
CA ASP A 186 -9.22 -3.89 4.13
C ASP A 186 -9.05 -4.95 5.23
N LEU A 187 -7.88 -4.97 5.87
CA LEU A 187 -7.49 -5.97 6.85
C LEU A 187 -7.41 -5.39 8.27
N PRO A 188 -7.53 -6.25 9.31
CA PRO A 188 -7.51 -5.79 10.69
C PRO A 188 -6.21 -5.07 11.08
N SER A 189 -6.32 -3.93 11.76
CA SER A 189 -5.18 -3.15 12.27
C SER A 189 -4.55 -3.71 13.55
N LYS A 190 -5.29 -4.53 14.34
CA LYS A 190 -4.83 -5.03 15.63
C LYS A 190 -3.57 -5.90 15.51
N LEU A 191 -2.45 -5.44 16.06
CA LEU A 191 -1.16 -6.15 16.03
C LEU A 191 -1.16 -7.46 16.86
N THR A 192 -2.14 -7.68 17.73
CA THR A 192 -2.29 -8.94 18.47
C THR A 192 -2.86 -10.08 17.62
N ARG A 193 -3.37 -9.79 16.43
CA ARG A 193 -3.84 -10.79 15.48
C ARG A 193 -2.71 -11.22 14.56
N SER A 194 -2.55 -12.51 14.37
CA SER A 194 -1.53 -13.06 13.48
C SER A 194 -1.74 -12.59 12.04
N ARG A 195 -0.79 -11.88 11.49
CA ARG A 195 -0.80 -11.45 10.08
C ARG A 195 -0.78 -12.64 9.14
N TRP A 196 -0.07 -13.69 9.53
CA TRP A 196 0.01 -14.94 8.76
C TRP A 196 -1.34 -15.66 8.68
N GLU A 197 -2.09 -15.70 9.79
CA GLU A 197 -3.45 -16.29 9.79
C GLU A 197 -4.43 -15.46 8.98
N ILE A 198 -4.39 -14.14 9.08
CA ILE A 198 -5.20 -13.22 8.28
C ILE A 198 -4.94 -13.46 6.80
N ALA A 199 -3.66 -13.51 6.41
CA ALA A 199 -3.25 -13.74 5.03
C ALA A 199 -3.73 -15.09 4.50
N ARG A 200 -3.54 -16.17 5.28
CA ARG A 200 -4.02 -17.50 4.94
C ARG A 200 -5.55 -17.54 4.76
N THR A 201 -6.28 -16.92 5.69
CA THR A 201 -7.73 -16.85 5.62
C THR A 201 -8.20 -16.14 4.35
N LEU A 202 -7.61 -14.97 4.05
CA LEU A 202 -7.97 -14.25 2.82
C LEU A 202 -7.61 -15.06 1.57
N ARG A 203 -6.44 -15.70 1.54
CA ARG A 203 -6.04 -16.56 0.43
C ARG A 203 -7.02 -17.72 0.22
N THR A 204 -7.38 -18.42 1.29
CA THR A 204 -8.40 -19.48 1.24
C THR A 204 -9.72 -18.98 0.64
N TRP A 205 -10.18 -17.79 1.06
CA TRP A 205 -11.42 -17.22 0.53
C TRP A 205 -11.32 -16.80 -0.94
N LEU A 206 -10.13 -16.33 -1.38
CA LEU A 206 -9.88 -16.05 -2.79
C LEU A 206 -10.04 -17.31 -3.64
N ASP A 207 -9.47 -18.43 -3.18
CA ASP A 207 -9.50 -19.71 -3.87
C ASP A 207 -10.92 -20.34 -3.83
N GLU A 208 -11.54 -20.46 -2.66
CA GLU A 208 -12.87 -21.08 -2.48
C GLU A 208 -14.00 -20.36 -3.22
N ARG A 209 -13.88 -19.05 -3.39
CA ARG A 209 -14.90 -18.22 -4.02
C ARG A 209 -14.61 -17.89 -5.48
N ASP A 210 -13.65 -18.59 -6.06
CA ASP A 210 -13.24 -18.38 -7.44
C ASP A 210 -13.07 -16.89 -7.78
N ALA A 211 -12.13 -16.25 -7.08
CA ALA A 211 -11.85 -14.83 -7.32
C ALA A 211 -11.36 -14.58 -8.75
N GLY A 212 -10.91 -15.63 -9.42
CA GLY A 212 -10.30 -15.58 -10.74
C GLY A 212 -8.93 -14.89 -10.68
N ARG A 213 -8.37 -14.62 -11.85
CA ARG A 213 -7.11 -13.88 -11.93
C ARG A 213 -7.32 -12.44 -11.50
N ILE A 214 -6.57 -12.00 -10.51
CA ILE A 214 -6.53 -10.62 -10.04
C ILE A 214 -5.42 -9.88 -10.79
N ASP A 215 -5.75 -8.72 -11.37
CA ASP A 215 -4.79 -7.88 -12.07
C ASP A 215 -4.21 -6.81 -11.14
N ILE A 216 -5.02 -6.32 -10.20
CA ILE A 216 -4.62 -5.33 -9.19
C ILE A 216 -5.20 -5.74 -7.83
N ALA A 217 -4.38 -5.72 -6.78
CA ALA A 217 -4.86 -5.78 -5.41
C ALA A 217 -4.48 -4.48 -4.69
N LEU A 218 -5.44 -3.83 -4.04
CA LEU A 218 -5.20 -2.54 -3.41
C LEU A 218 -6.03 -2.33 -2.15
N GLY A 219 -5.57 -1.41 -1.29
CA GLY A 219 -6.27 -1.00 -0.09
C GLY A 219 -5.40 -0.98 1.15
N ASP A 220 -6.03 -1.01 2.33
CA ASP A 220 -5.37 -1.07 3.63
C ASP A 220 -5.12 -2.52 4.04
N PHE A 221 -3.91 -2.95 3.87
CA PHE A 221 -3.50 -4.30 4.28
C PHE A 221 -3.10 -4.36 5.76
N ASN A 222 -2.86 -3.23 6.40
CA ASN A 222 -2.33 -3.17 7.75
C ASN A 222 -1.08 -4.06 7.95
N MET A 223 -0.30 -4.24 6.90
CA MET A 223 0.95 -4.99 6.83
C MET A 223 2.00 -4.12 6.15
N ARG A 224 3.26 -4.27 6.56
CA ARG A 224 4.36 -3.53 5.96
C ARG A 224 4.70 -4.08 4.56
N ARG A 225 5.33 -3.26 3.71
CA ARG A 225 5.78 -3.65 2.37
C ARG A 225 6.62 -4.95 2.37
N GLY A 226 7.50 -5.16 3.33
CA GLY A 226 8.32 -6.38 3.48
C GLY A 226 7.64 -7.52 4.24
N SER A 227 6.33 -7.48 4.43
CA SER A 227 5.56 -8.52 5.12
C SER A 227 5.54 -9.83 4.32
N ALA A 228 5.97 -10.91 4.94
CA ALA A 228 5.89 -12.24 4.35
C ALA A 228 4.42 -12.70 4.22
N ALA A 229 3.55 -12.28 5.14
CA ALA A 229 2.12 -12.54 5.09
C ALA A 229 1.49 -11.82 3.89
N LEU A 230 1.80 -10.54 3.67
CA LEU A 230 1.31 -9.79 2.50
C LEU A 230 1.69 -10.48 1.19
N ALA A 231 2.96 -10.84 1.04
CA ALA A 231 3.46 -11.52 -0.15
C ALA A 231 2.76 -12.88 -0.41
N SER A 232 2.26 -13.54 0.63
CA SER A 232 1.56 -14.82 0.50
C SER A 232 0.11 -14.70 0.02
N ILE A 233 -0.51 -13.52 0.14
CA ILE A 233 -1.90 -13.31 -0.30
C ILE A 233 -2.00 -13.27 -1.83
N PHE A 234 -1.13 -12.51 -2.46
CA PHE A 234 -1.09 -12.30 -3.91
C PHE A 234 0.32 -12.56 -4.46
N PRO A 235 0.78 -13.84 -4.52
CA PRO A 235 2.16 -14.16 -4.88
C PRO A 235 2.54 -13.77 -6.31
N ASP A 236 1.55 -13.63 -7.19
CA ASP A 236 1.73 -13.29 -8.60
C ASP A 236 1.66 -11.77 -8.87
N LEU A 237 1.54 -10.95 -7.80
CA LEU A 237 1.48 -9.51 -7.92
C LEU A 237 2.72 -8.86 -7.31
N THR A 238 3.16 -7.78 -7.91
CA THR A 238 4.29 -6.97 -7.42
C THR A 238 3.81 -5.59 -6.97
N HIS A 239 4.50 -4.97 -6.02
CA HIS A 239 4.16 -3.62 -5.60
C HIS A 239 4.37 -2.62 -6.75
N ALA A 240 3.35 -1.81 -7.05
CA ALA A 240 3.49 -0.70 -8.01
C ALA A 240 4.62 0.26 -7.59
N TRP A 241 4.75 0.48 -6.27
CA TRP A 241 5.86 1.26 -5.70
C TRP A 241 7.25 0.70 -6.04
N ASP A 242 7.41 -0.61 -6.12
CA ASP A 242 8.69 -1.24 -6.44
C ASP A 242 9.06 -1.09 -7.92
N ARG A 243 8.05 -0.93 -8.77
CA ARG A 243 8.22 -0.77 -10.22
C ARG A 243 8.55 0.67 -10.60
N ALA A 244 7.75 1.63 -10.14
CA ALA A 244 7.86 3.03 -10.56
C ALA A 244 7.63 4.03 -9.42
N GLY A 245 7.82 3.61 -8.16
CA GLY A 245 7.64 4.51 -7.01
C GLY A 245 8.74 5.56 -6.95
N HIS A 246 8.37 6.81 -6.73
CA HIS A 246 9.30 7.90 -6.47
C HIS A 246 8.79 8.83 -5.35
N GLY A 247 9.70 9.63 -4.80
CA GLY A 247 9.41 10.48 -3.65
C GLY A 247 9.34 9.69 -2.34
N TRP A 248 8.51 10.14 -1.42
CA TRP A 248 8.35 9.54 -0.09
C TRP A 248 7.19 8.54 -0.07
N GLY A 249 7.49 7.27 0.19
CA GLY A 249 6.58 6.17 0.00
C GLY A 249 5.63 5.73 1.12
N PRO A 250 5.83 6.09 2.42
CA PRO A 250 4.89 5.71 3.47
C PRO A 250 3.48 6.24 3.24
N THR A 251 2.48 5.50 3.76
CA THR A 251 1.07 5.89 3.63
C THR A 251 0.43 6.22 4.98
N TRP A 252 1.07 5.84 6.09
CA TRP A 252 0.54 5.99 7.45
C TRP A 252 1.66 6.31 8.46
N ASN A 253 1.45 7.10 9.45
CA ASN A 253 0.42 8.08 9.77
C ASN A 253 0.70 9.38 8.99
N ARG A 254 -0.35 10.02 8.40
CA ARG A 254 -0.20 11.23 7.57
C ARG A 254 0.69 12.31 8.17
N ARG A 255 0.56 12.59 9.46
CA ARG A 255 1.35 13.65 10.15
C ARG A 255 2.81 13.27 10.35
N PHE A 256 3.11 11.98 10.42
CA PHE A 256 4.46 11.45 10.58
C PHE A 256 4.56 10.10 9.86
N PRO A 257 4.62 10.10 8.53
CA PRO A 257 4.53 8.89 7.74
C PRO A 257 5.81 8.06 7.83
N LEU A 258 5.73 6.94 8.56
CA LEU A 258 6.83 5.99 8.73
C LEU A 258 6.56 4.64 8.07
N TYR A 259 5.29 4.30 7.83
CA TYR A 259 4.90 2.98 7.38
C TYR A 259 4.09 3.05 6.10
N ARG A 260 4.42 2.18 5.15
CA ARG A 260 3.54 1.85 4.04
C ARG A 260 2.71 0.64 4.44
N ILE A 261 1.42 0.85 4.70
CA ILE A 261 0.44 -0.19 5.07
C ILE A 261 -0.70 -0.28 4.08
N ASP A 262 -0.90 0.78 3.30
CA ASP A 262 -1.73 0.75 2.11
C ASP A 262 -0.85 0.37 0.92
N HIS A 263 -1.34 -0.51 0.08
CA HIS A 263 -0.58 -1.01 -1.06
C HIS A 263 -1.41 -1.01 -2.33
N VAL A 264 -0.73 -0.86 -3.46
CA VAL A 264 -1.22 -1.20 -4.79
C VAL A 264 -0.26 -2.25 -5.35
N LEU A 265 -0.76 -3.45 -5.54
CA LEU A 265 -0.05 -4.59 -6.12
C LEU A 265 -0.59 -4.81 -7.53
N VAL A 266 0.27 -5.07 -8.49
CA VAL A 266 -0.09 -5.16 -9.91
C VAL A 266 0.49 -6.42 -10.55
N ALA A 267 -0.25 -7.00 -11.48
CA ALA A 267 0.19 -8.14 -12.28
C ALA A 267 1.30 -7.73 -13.27
N ASP A 268 2.11 -8.69 -13.68
CA ASP A 268 3.30 -8.42 -14.53
C ASP A 268 2.98 -7.87 -15.91
N TRP A 269 1.79 -8.19 -16.45
CA TRP A 269 1.37 -7.67 -17.74
C TRP A 269 1.03 -6.17 -17.76
N LEU A 270 0.71 -5.59 -16.58
CA LEU A 270 0.46 -4.16 -16.44
C LEU A 270 1.79 -3.40 -16.37
N GLY A 271 1.98 -2.43 -17.23
CA GLY A 271 3.01 -1.42 -17.07
C GLY A 271 2.67 -0.51 -15.89
N VAL A 272 3.67 -0.12 -15.10
CA VAL A 272 3.55 0.95 -14.11
C VAL A 272 4.47 2.08 -14.55
N LEU A 273 3.88 3.21 -14.92
CA LEU A 273 4.62 4.38 -15.40
C LEU A 273 4.98 5.30 -14.25
N ASP A 274 4.12 5.37 -13.24
CA ASP A 274 4.32 6.18 -12.05
C ASP A 274 3.62 5.59 -10.82
N CYS A 275 4.19 5.80 -9.64
CA CYS A 275 3.57 5.49 -8.35
C CYS A 275 4.04 6.47 -7.28
N THR A 276 3.13 7.28 -6.77
CA THR A 276 3.40 8.32 -5.77
C THR A 276 2.45 8.27 -4.60
N THR A 277 2.84 8.93 -3.51
CA THR A 277 1.96 9.21 -2.38
C THR A 277 1.80 10.71 -2.22
N HIS A 278 0.56 11.14 -1.94
CA HIS A 278 0.24 12.54 -1.75
C HIS A 278 -0.46 12.77 -0.41
N ASP A 279 -0.21 13.92 0.18
CA ASP A 279 -0.90 14.34 1.41
C ASP A 279 -2.21 15.07 1.04
N PRO A 280 -3.38 14.46 1.32
CA PRO A 280 -4.66 15.12 1.08
C PRO A 280 -4.97 16.25 2.07
N GLY A 281 -4.08 16.56 3.01
CA GLY A 281 -4.30 17.53 4.07
C GLY A 281 -5.28 17.08 5.18
N ILE A 282 -6.00 16.00 4.97
CA ILE A 282 -7.09 15.48 5.82
C ILE A 282 -6.96 13.96 6.03
N GLY A 283 -7.64 13.44 7.06
CA GLY A 283 -7.59 12.00 7.38
C GLY A 283 -6.27 11.55 8.03
N TRP A 284 -6.07 10.24 8.09
CA TRP A 284 -4.92 9.61 8.74
C TRP A 284 -3.94 8.98 7.76
N HIS A 285 -4.39 8.65 6.53
CA HIS A 285 -3.58 8.03 5.50
C HIS A 285 -3.28 9.03 4.38
N LEU A 286 -2.12 8.86 3.76
CA LEU A 286 -1.79 9.47 2.49
C LEU A 286 -2.49 8.71 1.36
N THR A 287 -2.74 9.37 0.25
CA THR A 287 -3.28 8.75 -0.97
C THR A 287 -2.17 8.11 -1.78
N GLN A 288 -2.48 7.07 -2.52
CA GLN A 288 -1.58 6.47 -3.51
C GLN A 288 -2.12 6.76 -4.90
N HIS A 289 -1.26 7.26 -5.77
CA HIS A 289 -1.54 7.53 -7.16
C HIS A 289 -0.65 6.63 -8.01
N VAL A 290 -1.26 5.93 -8.95
CA VAL A 290 -0.57 5.00 -9.84
C VAL A 290 -1.00 5.30 -11.27
N VAL A 291 -0.05 5.41 -12.17
CA VAL A 291 -0.30 5.51 -13.60
C VAL A 291 0.07 4.18 -14.24
N LEU A 292 -0.92 3.60 -14.91
CA LEU A 292 -0.83 2.27 -15.50
C LEU A 292 -0.82 2.37 -17.02
N ASP A 293 -0.06 1.46 -17.64
CA ASP A 293 -0.04 1.26 -19.08
C ASP A 293 -0.45 -0.17 -19.43
N GLY A 294 -0.91 -0.35 -20.67
CA GLY A 294 -1.22 -1.65 -21.21
C GLY A 294 0.05 -2.50 -21.45
N PRO A 295 -0.11 -3.73 -21.94
CA PRO A 295 1.03 -4.54 -22.32
C PRO A 295 1.81 -3.77 -23.36
N ARG A 296 3.08 -3.44 -23.05
CA ARG A 296 3.99 -3.01 -24.11
C ARG A 296 4.02 -4.13 -25.14
N GLU A 297 3.78 -3.82 -26.41
CA GLU A 297 4.15 -4.74 -27.47
C GLU A 297 5.63 -5.06 -27.21
N VAL A 298 5.87 -6.25 -26.66
CA VAL A 298 7.21 -6.82 -26.70
C VAL A 298 7.48 -6.89 -28.17
N ASP A 299 8.45 -6.10 -28.63
CA ASP A 299 8.92 -6.14 -30.01
C ASP A 299 8.96 -7.60 -30.45
N ALA A 300 8.00 -7.98 -31.29
CA ALA A 300 8.02 -9.22 -32.03
C ALA A 300 9.04 -9.04 -33.15
N ALA A 301 10.29 -8.81 -32.74
CA ALA A 301 11.44 -8.72 -33.61
C ALA A 301 12.41 -9.79 -33.09
N GLU A 302 12.68 -10.69 -34.05
CA GLU A 302 13.75 -11.68 -34.08
C GLU A 302 13.39 -13.07 -33.48
N ASP A 303 12.68 -13.83 -34.32
CA ASP A 303 13.05 -15.22 -34.58
C ASP A 303 13.22 -15.43 -36.08
#